data_8d6bd98ece38a7dc69fa2260aedd3da6
#
_entry.id   8d6bd98ece38a7dc69fa2260aedd3da6
#
_cell.length_a   1.000
_cell.length_b   1.000
_cell.length_c   1.000
_cell.angle_alpha   90.00
_cell.angle_beta   90.00
_cell.angle_gamma   90.00
#
_symmetry.space_group_name_H-M   'P 1'
#
loop_
_entity.id
_entity.type
_entity.pdbx_description
1 polymer ?
#
loop_
_entity_poly.entity_id
_entity_poly.type
_entity_poly.pdbx_seq_one_letter_code
_entity_poly.pdbx_strand_id
1 'polypeptide(L)'
;MTNFLKDATSVSSIPARRHLSSLLRMMTAGTIALALSSTPVVGSESGSSGEPEIFERAKRATVGIMEDTQDHRTPTKPGRIAVRGTGFHLKDGYVVTARHAVERNTPSGPILPTDIRLITTDLHELPAHLVGESAYLDVVLYRIVEKNRSLLTAMAPFATSGVEPGTEVFTIGYPMGWGPTMAFGRIGNANTFLQTVDTRLLQADLSACSGNSGGALFNKAGEVVGVMHAIIQTEKEDTQVHCSQMAFAVPGTLAQRIATAAIAGKPVGFSRLGVHLTAVKDGTKWRSAVKDVSDPAKAAGIQKHDIILAVDDTEILDAAHLKNYLIEQTVPGQRVAVKVRRVDADLTFTVTLGGS
;
A
#
# COMPACT_ATOMS: atom_id res chain seq x y z
N MET A 1 10.82 -21.73 43.10
CA MET A 1 11.85 -20.84 43.63
C MET A 1 11.58 -19.48 43.07
N THR A 2 10.78 -18.80 43.75
CA THR A 2 10.89 -17.74 44.77
C THR A 2 11.14 -16.37 44.18
N ASN A 3 10.05 -15.60 44.10
CA ASN A 3 9.86 -14.25 44.63
C ASN A 3 10.87 -13.15 44.25
N PHE A 4 10.37 -12.12 43.59
CA PHE A 4 10.41 -10.76 44.17
C PHE A 4 9.20 -9.96 43.67
N LEU A 5 8.33 -9.70 44.64
CA LEU A 5 7.19 -8.83 44.61
C LEU A 5 7.52 -7.57 45.44
N LYS A 6 6.84 -6.47 45.08
CA LYS A 6 6.48 -5.30 45.88
C LYS A 6 7.57 -4.24 46.09
N ASP A 7 7.25 -3.01 45.70
CA ASP A 7 6.62 -1.92 46.47
C ASP A 7 6.55 -0.70 45.56
N ALA A 8 5.58 0.01 45.53
CA ALA A 8 4.54 0.64 46.32
C ALA A 8 4.51 2.15 45.99
N THR A 9 3.37 2.56 45.65
CA THR A 9 2.70 3.84 45.95
C THR A 9 3.53 4.96 46.63
N SER A 10 3.53 6.14 46.01
CA SER A 10 3.21 7.37 46.76
C SER A 10 2.85 8.54 45.81
N VAL A 11 1.59 8.91 45.89
CA VAL A 11 1.06 10.19 45.38
C VAL A 11 1.45 11.26 46.40
N SER A 12 2.14 12.32 46.00
CA SER A 12 2.27 13.52 46.82
C SER A 12 1.60 14.71 46.10
N SER A 13 0.54 15.12 46.69
CA SER A 13 -0.20 16.37 46.44
C SER A 13 0.62 17.60 46.80
N ILE A 14 0.62 18.62 45.92
CA ILE A 14 1.14 19.96 46.23
C ILE A 14 -0.04 20.93 46.25
N PRO A 15 -0.17 21.77 47.31
CA PRO A 15 -1.35 22.60 47.49
C PRO A 15 -1.26 23.94 46.79
N ALA A 16 -2.43 24.43 46.43
CA ALA A 16 -2.69 25.77 45.91
C ALA A 16 -2.35 26.84 46.98
N ARG A 17 -1.60 27.89 46.62
CA ARG A 17 -1.56 29.14 47.36
C ARG A 17 -2.16 30.26 46.55
N ARG A 18 -3.29 30.79 47.10
CA ARG A 18 -3.87 32.09 46.79
C ARG A 18 -2.99 33.19 47.39
N HIS A 19 -2.73 34.26 46.64
CA HIS A 19 -2.52 35.60 47.21
C HIS A 19 -3.21 36.61 46.32
N LEU A 20 -4.25 37.23 46.92
CA LEU A 20 -4.87 38.52 46.56
C LEU A 20 -4.04 39.64 47.22
N SER A 21 -3.81 40.72 46.50
CA SER A 21 -3.88 42.12 47.02
C SER A 21 -3.58 43.06 45.85
N SER A 22 -4.54 43.72 45.37
CA SER A 22 -4.91 45.16 45.42
C SER A 22 -3.75 46.14 45.31
N LEU A 23 -3.73 46.92 44.21
CA LEU A 23 -3.41 48.34 44.24
C LEU A 23 -4.06 49.06 43.06
N LEU A 24 -5.07 49.80 43.39
CA LEU A 24 -5.78 50.81 42.62
C LEU A 24 -4.94 52.09 42.59
N ARG A 25 -4.59 52.62 41.42
CA ARG A 25 -4.30 54.05 41.26
C ARG A 25 -4.80 54.55 39.91
N MET A 26 -5.70 55.49 40.00
CA MET A 26 -6.16 56.40 38.96
C MET A 26 -5.02 57.18 38.34
N MET A 27 -5.02 57.38 37.06
CA MET A 27 -4.59 58.63 36.40
C MET A 27 -5.25 58.78 35.01
N THR A 28 -6.15 59.69 34.94
CA THR A 28 -6.48 60.72 33.93
C THR A 28 -6.40 60.44 32.44
N ALA A 29 -7.50 60.78 31.84
CA ALA A 29 -7.83 60.82 30.40
C ALA A 29 -6.78 61.57 29.55
N GLY A 30 -6.43 60.95 28.45
CA GLY A 30 -5.82 61.55 27.28
C GLY A 30 -6.39 60.87 26.06
N THR A 31 -7.38 61.52 25.44
CA THR A 31 -8.04 61.02 24.21
C THR A 31 -7.10 61.25 23.03
N ILE A 32 -6.40 60.21 22.58
CA ILE A 32 -5.76 60.18 21.26
C ILE A 32 -6.63 59.28 20.39
N ALA A 33 -7.40 59.88 19.51
CA ALA A 33 -8.11 59.17 18.47
C ALA A 33 -7.10 58.71 17.41
N LEU A 34 -6.68 57.46 17.52
CA LEU A 34 -5.96 56.78 16.45
C LEU A 34 -7.03 56.19 15.50
N ALA A 35 -7.18 56.83 14.32
CA ALA A 35 -7.98 56.27 13.24
C ALA A 35 -7.27 54.97 12.75
N LEU A 36 -7.73 53.82 13.26
CA LEU A 36 -7.41 52.52 12.70
C LEU A 36 -8.19 52.37 11.39
N SER A 37 -7.52 52.69 10.27
CA SER A 37 -7.96 52.22 8.95
C SER A 37 -7.77 50.68 8.92
N SER A 38 -8.84 49.95 9.24
CA SER A 38 -8.92 48.51 9.00
C SER A 38 -9.06 48.32 7.49
N THR A 39 -7.92 48.22 6.77
CA THR A 39 -7.91 47.53 5.50
C THR A 39 -8.19 46.06 5.80
N PRO A 40 -9.22 45.46 5.18
CA PRO A 40 -9.37 44.02 5.27
C PRO A 40 -8.13 43.42 4.62
N VAL A 41 -7.33 42.71 5.42
CA VAL A 41 -6.35 41.78 4.88
C VAL A 41 -7.19 40.69 4.23
N VAL A 42 -7.45 40.85 2.95
CA VAL A 42 -7.86 39.73 2.11
C VAL A 42 -6.66 38.80 2.07
N GLY A 43 -6.63 37.88 3.03
CA GLY A 43 -5.78 36.72 2.94
C GLY A 43 -6.16 36.05 1.63
N SER A 44 -5.26 36.10 0.64
CA SER A 44 -5.36 35.25 -0.51
C SER A 44 -5.19 33.81 0.01
N GLU A 45 -6.31 33.18 0.35
CA GLU A 45 -6.40 31.73 0.39
C GLU A 45 -6.18 31.23 -1.04
N SER A 46 -4.93 31.13 -1.45
CA SER A 46 -4.52 30.27 -2.55
C SER A 46 -4.51 28.81 -2.09
N GLY A 47 -5.52 28.39 -1.34
CA GLY A 47 -5.88 27.02 -1.11
C GLY A 47 -6.53 26.52 -2.39
N SER A 48 -5.90 25.56 -3.06
CA SER A 48 -6.40 24.98 -4.29
C SER A 48 -7.84 24.53 -4.07
N SER A 49 -8.80 25.21 -4.71
CA SER A 49 -10.23 24.88 -4.71
C SER A 49 -10.55 23.48 -5.23
N GLY A 50 -9.53 22.69 -5.61
CA GLY A 50 -9.64 21.34 -6.13
C GLY A 50 -9.44 20.20 -5.12
N GLU A 51 -8.82 20.42 -3.95
CA GLU A 51 -8.58 19.31 -2.99
C GLU A 51 -9.86 18.62 -2.50
N PRO A 52 -10.91 19.34 -2.03
CA PRO A 52 -12.14 18.69 -1.60
C PRO A 52 -12.81 17.87 -2.73
N GLU A 53 -12.72 18.34 -3.97
CA GLU A 53 -13.27 17.64 -5.13
C GLU A 53 -12.50 16.34 -5.43
N ILE A 54 -11.17 16.36 -5.30
CA ILE A 54 -10.33 15.18 -5.45
C ILE A 54 -10.70 14.13 -4.41
N PHE A 55 -10.84 14.52 -3.16
CA PHE A 55 -11.22 13.62 -2.07
C PHE A 55 -12.62 13.02 -2.25
N GLU A 56 -13.60 13.83 -2.63
CA GLU A 56 -14.94 13.34 -2.91
C GLU A 56 -14.98 12.41 -4.12
N ARG A 57 -14.20 12.68 -5.17
CA ARG A 57 -14.04 11.77 -6.31
C ARG A 57 -13.41 10.43 -5.88
N ALA A 58 -12.31 10.47 -5.15
CA ALA A 58 -11.63 9.28 -4.63
C ALA A 58 -12.55 8.46 -3.73
N LYS A 59 -13.32 9.11 -2.86
CA LYS A 59 -14.31 8.48 -1.99
C LYS A 59 -15.40 7.76 -2.81
N ARG A 60 -15.98 8.41 -3.81
CA ARG A 60 -16.97 7.79 -4.69
C ARG A 60 -16.42 6.66 -5.56
N ALA A 61 -15.11 6.63 -5.80
CA ALA A 61 -14.45 5.52 -6.48
C ALA A 61 -14.12 4.35 -5.54
N THR A 62 -14.21 4.53 -4.23
CA THR A 62 -13.91 3.51 -3.22
C THR A 62 -15.15 2.66 -2.95
N VAL A 63 -14.94 1.35 -2.79
CA VAL A 63 -15.97 0.37 -2.44
C VAL A 63 -15.53 -0.49 -1.28
N GLY A 64 -16.48 -0.93 -0.45
CA GLY A 64 -16.25 -1.94 0.57
C GLY A 64 -16.44 -3.34 0.01
N ILE A 65 -15.61 -4.28 0.44
CA ILE A 65 -15.78 -5.72 0.18
C ILE A 65 -16.67 -6.28 1.29
N MET A 66 -17.87 -6.73 0.94
CA MET A 66 -18.81 -7.27 1.91
C MET A 66 -18.39 -8.67 2.38
N GLU A 67 -18.56 -8.94 3.66
CA GLU A 67 -18.44 -10.30 4.16
C GLU A 67 -19.55 -11.19 3.56
N ASP A 68 -19.22 -12.46 3.34
CA ASP A 68 -20.24 -13.45 2.99
C ASP A 68 -21.03 -13.79 4.24
N THR A 69 -22.30 -13.41 4.26
CA THR A 69 -23.23 -13.70 5.37
C THR A 69 -23.48 -15.19 5.57
N GLN A 70 -23.02 -16.06 4.65
CA GLN A 70 -23.11 -17.51 4.79
C GLN A 70 -21.95 -18.09 5.63
N ASP A 71 -20.91 -17.34 5.91
CA ASP A 71 -19.93 -17.75 6.91
C ASP A 71 -20.50 -17.50 8.32
N HIS A 72 -21.19 -18.51 8.85
CA HIS A 72 -21.85 -18.50 10.16
C HIS A 72 -20.91 -18.28 11.36
N ARG A 73 -19.61 -18.05 11.12
CA ARG A 73 -18.60 -17.84 12.15
C ARG A 73 -18.50 -16.40 12.64
N THR A 74 -19.04 -15.47 11.90
CA THR A 74 -19.08 -14.05 12.31
C THR A 74 -20.53 -13.59 12.38
N PRO A 75 -21.17 -13.65 13.56
CA PRO A 75 -22.52 -13.11 13.69
C PRO A 75 -22.48 -11.60 13.43
N THR A 76 -23.04 -11.18 12.30
CA THR A 76 -23.26 -9.77 12.03
C THR A 76 -24.16 -9.21 13.11
N LYS A 77 -23.70 -8.22 13.87
CA LYS A 77 -24.56 -7.51 14.83
C LYS A 77 -25.71 -6.91 14.04
N PRO A 78 -26.95 -7.04 14.50
CA PRO A 78 -28.12 -6.46 13.82
C PRO A 78 -27.89 -4.98 13.51
N GLY A 79 -28.12 -4.60 12.26
CA GLY A 79 -28.00 -3.21 11.80
C GLY A 79 -26.60 -2.77 11.35
N ARG A 80 -25.61 -3.69 11.27
CA ARG A 80 -24.26 -3.41 10.75
C ARG A 80 -24.04 -4.11 9.43
N ILE A 81 -23.56 -3.35 8.43
CA ILE A 81 -23.02 -3.92 7.19
C ILE A 81 -21.62 -4.44 7.50
N ALA A 82 -21.41 -5.73 7.30
CA ALA A 82 -20.12 -6.35 7.52
C ALA A 82 -19.24 -6.12 6.29
N VAL A 83 -18.17 -5.34 6.45
CA VAL A 83 -17.16 -5.07 5.43
C VAL A 83 -15.82 -5.57 5.94
N ARG A 84 -15.16 -6.43 5.15
CA ARG A 84 -13.89 -7.08 5.51
C ARG A 84 -12.66 -6.47 4.82
N GLY A 85 -12.88 -5.70 3.76
CA GLY A 85 -11.81 -5.12 2.96
C GLY A 85 -12.31 -3.95 2.12
N THR A 86 -11.40 -3.38 1.38
CA THR A 86 -11.64 -2.22 0.52
C THR A 86 -11.25 -2.55 -0.91
N GLY A 87 -11.88 -1.91 -1.89
CA GLY A 87 -11.52 -1.91 -3.29
C GLY A 87 -11.73 -0.54 -3.91
N PHE A 88 -11.33 -0.38 -5.16
CA PHE A 88 -11.55 0.86 -5.89
C PHE A 88 -11.90 0.59 -7.36
N HIS A 89 -12.76 1.44 -7.88
CA HIS A 89 -13.25 1.39 -9.25
C HIS A 89 -12.26 2.04 -10.21
N LEU A 90 -11.86 1.33 -11.26
CA LEU A 90 -11.04 1.87 -12.36
C LEU A 90 -11.90 2.57 -13.39
N LYS A 91 -12.52 1.80 -14.26
CA LYS A 91 -13.47 2.21 -15.31
C LYS A 91 -14.29 1.01 -15.74
N ASP A 92 -15.40 1.23 -16.43
CA ASP A 92 -16.21 0.18 -17.06
C ASP A 92 -16.69 -0.93 -16.09
N GLY A 93 -16.81 -0.57 -14.80
CA GLY A 93 -17.22 -1.49 -13.74
C GLY A 93 -16.10 -2.40 -13.24
N TYR A 94 -14.84 -2.19 -13.63
CA TYR A 94 -13.71 -2.94 -13.08
C TYR A 94 -13.32 -2.42 -11.72
N VAL A 95 -13.15 -3.32 -10.76
CA VAL A 95 -12.75 -3.02 -9.37
C VAL A 95 -11.50 -3.81 -9.02
N VAL A 96 -10.49 -3.11 -8.52
CA VAL A 96 -9.26 -3.71 -7.98
C VAL A 96 -9.39 -3.81 -6.47
N THR A 97 -8.87 -4.91 -5.91
CA THR A 97 -8.71 -5.11 -4.47
C THR A 97 -7.52 -6.04 -4.19
N ALA A 98 -7.17 -6.22 -2.91
CA ALA A 98 -6.20 -7.23 -2.50
C ALA A 98 -6.84 -8.62 -2.55
N ARG A 99 -6.07 -9.63 -3.00
CA ARG A 99 -6.52 -11.01 -3.10
C ARG A 99 -6.92 -11.57 -1.73
N HIS A 100 -6.08 -11.37 -0.70
CA HIS A 100 -6.36 -11.82 0.67
C HIS A 100 -7.61 -11.17 1.28
N ALA A 101 -8.02 -9.99 0.81
CA ALA A 101 -9.23 -9.31 1.28
C ALA A 101 -10.52 -10.01 0.81
N VAL A 102 -10.44 -10.85 -0.23
CA VAL A 102 -11.59 -11.59 -0.78
C VAL A 102 -11.46 -13.11 -0.61
N GLU A 103 -10.28 -13.64 -0.33
CA GLU A 103 -10.07 -15.08 -0.14
C GLU A 103 -10.98 -15.66 0.95
N ARG A 104 -11.40 -16.89 0.72
CA ARG A 104 -12.16 -17.70 1.67
C ARG A 104 -11.33 -18.91 2.08
N ASN A 105 -11.17 -19.09 3.37
CA ASN A 105 -10.53 -20.28 3.91
C ASN A 105 -11.48 -21.47 3.80
N THR A 106 -11.03 -22.54 3.15
CA THR A 106 -11.74 -23.81 3.10
C THR A 106 -10.88 -24.90 3.72
N PRO A 107 -11.47 -26.07 4.06
CA PRO A 107 -10.68 -27.21 4.54
C PRO A 107 -9.59 -27.67 3.57
N SER A 108 -9.78 -27.38 2.25
CA SER A 108 -8.82 -27.71 1.19
C SER A 108 -7.80 -26.61 0.92
N GLY A 109 -7.83 -25.52 1.70
CA GLY A 109 -6.98 -24.34 1.51
C GLY A 109 -7.75 -23.09 1.10
N PRO A 110 -7.05 -21.96 0.94
CA PRO A 110 -7.68 -20.71 0.54
C PRO A 110 -8.16 -20.78 -0.91
N ILE A 111 -9.38 -20.32 -1.17
CA ILE A 111 -9.96 -20.20 -2.50
C ILE A 111 -10.31 -18.74 -2.80
N LEU A 112 -10.23 -18.39 -4.08
CA LEU A 112 -10.70 -17.11 -4.57
C LEU A 112 -12.15 -17.25 -5.07
N PRO A 113 -13.13 -16.52 -4.51
CA PRO A 113 -14.52 -16.61 -4.95
C PRO A 113 -14.68 -16.05 -6.35
N THR A 114 -15.50 -16.72 -7.18
CA THR A 114 -15.88 -16.21 -8.51
C THR A 114 -16.79 -15.00 -8.42
N ASP A 115 -17.57 -14.92 -7.35
CA ASP A 115 -18.57 -13.88 -7.13
C ASP A 115 -18.37 -13.25 -5.75
N ILE A 116 -18.41 -11.93 -5.71
CA ILE A 116 -18.38 -11.14 -4.49
C ILE A 116 -19.47 -10.09 -4.49
N ARG A 117 -19.74 -9.54 -3.31
CA ARG A 117 -20.60 -8.37 -3.12
C ARG A 117 -19.77 -7.21 -2.66
N LEU A 118 -19.97 -6.09 -3.32
CA LEU A 118 -19.36 -4.81 -3.00
C LEU A 118 -20.42 -3.86 -2.43
N ILE A 119 -19.99 -2.87 -1.69
CA ILE A 119 -20.86 -1.78 -1.25
C ILE A 119 -20.23 -0.45 -1.60
N THR A 120 -21.02 0.45 -2.20
CA THR A 120 -20.57 1.83 -2.46
C THR A 120 -20.59 2.67 -1.19
N THR A 121 -19.97 3.83 -1.24
CA THR A 121 -20.04 4.81 -0.14
C THR A 121 -21.45 5.35 0.11
N ASP A 122 -22.34 5.24 -0.89
CA ASP A 122 -23.77 5.59 -0.79
C ASP A 122 -24.65 4.38 -0.46
N LEU A 123 -24.04 3.29 0.03
CA LEU A 123 -24.69 2.08 0.51
C LEU A 123 -25.43 1.24 -0.57
N HIS A 124 -25.08 1.38 -1.84
CA HIS A 124 -25.59 0.48 -2.88
C HIS A 124 -24.78 -0.82 -2.92
N GLU A 125 -25.46 -1.95 -2.87
CA GLU A 125 -24.84 -3.26 -3.04
C GLU A 125 -24.64 -3.57 -4.53
N LEU A 126 -23.41 -4.00 -4.89
CA LEU A 126 -22.99 -4.27 -6.25
C LEU A 126 -22.44 -5.70 -6.36
N PRO A 127 -23.14 -6.63 -6.98
CA PRO A 127 -22.58 -7.93 -7.35
C PRO A 127 -21.45 -7.77 -8.36
N ALA A 128 -20.37 -8.53 -8.20
CA ALA A 128 -19.22 -8.49 -9.09
C ALA A 128 -18.65 -9.90 -9.31
N HIS A 129 -18.15 -10.14 -10.53
CA HIS A 129 -17.56 -11.40 -10.96
C HIS A 129 -16.04 -11.28 -11.11
N LEU A 130 -15.31 -12.35 -10.80
CA LEU A 130 -13.87 -12.45 -10.97
C LEU A 130 -13.49 -12.30 -12.46
N VAL A 131 -12.49 -11.46 -12.73
CA VAL A 131 -11.91 -11.25 -14.06
C VAL A 131 -10.52 -11.87 -14.16
N GLY A 132 -9.69 -11.66 -13.15
CA GLY A 132 -8.34 -12.21 -13.08
C GLY A 132 -7.61 -11.77 -11.83
N GLU A 133 -6.47 -12.40 -11.59
CA GLU A 133 -5.68 -12.18 -10.38
C GLU A 133 -4.19 -12.31 -10.61
N SER A 134 -3.43 -11.90 -9.61
CA SER A 134 -2.06 -12.31 -9.38
C SER A 134 -1.90 -12.67 -7.90
N ALA A 135 -1.87 -13.97 -7.62
CA ALA A 135 -1.53 -14.46 -6.28
C ALA A 135 -0.13 -14.00 -5.84
N TYR A 136 0.78 -13.87 -6.81
CA TYR A 136 2.16 -13.44 -6.61
C TYR A 136 2.27 -12.00 -6.06
N LEU A 137 1.37 -11.11 -6.47
CA LEU A 137 1.35 -9.71 -6.05
C LEU A 137 0.15 -9.38 -5.15
N ASP A 138 -0.64 -10.37 -4.77
CA ASP A 138 -1.83 -10.18 -3.92
C ASP A 138 -2.84 -9.16 -4.49
N VAL A 139 -3.01 -9.13 -5.81
CA VAL A 139 -3.94 -8.22 -6.50
C VAL A 139 -4.97 -9.03 -7.28
N VAL A 140 -6.22 -8.63 -7.20
CA VAL A 140 -7.33 -9.25 -7.92
C VAL A 140 -8.25 -8.20 -8.54
N LEU A 141 -8.81 -8.54 -9.68
CA LEU A 141 -9.73 -7.73 -10.45
C LEU A 141 -11.09 -8.41 -10.53
N TYR A 142 -12.13 -7.69 -10.14
CA TYR A 142 -13.54 -8.05 -10.33
C TYR A 142 -14.21 -7.09 -11.30
N ARG A 143 -15.32 -7.51 -11.88
CA ARG A 143 -16.15 -6.66 -12.72
C ARG A 143 -17.59 -6.65 -12.23
N ILE A 144 -18.13 -5.48 -11.98
CA ILE A 144 -19.51 -5.29 -11.55
C ILE A 144 -20.47 -5.73 -12.66
N VAL A 145 -21.56 -6.37 -12.25
CA VAL A 145 -22.65 -6.77 -13.16
C VAL A 145 -23.19 -5.54 -13.91
N GLU A 146 -23.39 -5.66 -15.21
CA GLU A 146 -23.64 -4.54 -16.13
C GLU A 146 -24.76 -3.60 -15.70
N LYS A 147 -25.89 -4.15 -15.26
CA LYS A 147 -27.05 -3.37 -14.81
C LYS A 147 -26.77 -2.43 -13.61
N ASN A 148 -25.70 -2.67 -12.88
CA ASN A 148 -25.32 -1.91 -11.66
C ASN A 148 -24.17 -0.93 -11.90
N ARG A 149 -23.55 -0.89 -13.10
CA ARG A 149 -22.35 -0.04 -13.35
C ARG A 149 -22.62 1.44 -13.23
N SER A 150 -23.83 1.90 -13.55
CA SER A 150 -24.23 3.29 -13.42
C SER A 150 -24.24 3.81 -11.98
N LEU A 151 -24.20 2.92 -10.99
CA LEU A 151 -24.11 3.28 -9.57
C LEU A 151 -22.69 3.69 -9.15
N LEU A 152 -21.66 3.36 -9.96
CA LEU A 152 -20.29 3.85 -9.77
C LEU A 152 -20.03 5.05 -10.68
N THR A 153 -20.09 6.24 -10.12
CA THR A 153 -20.02 7.50 -10.86
C THR A 153 -18.60 8.10 -10.93
N ALA A 154 -17.66 7.54 -10.18
CA ALA A 154 -16.27 8.02 -10.12
C ALA A 154 -15.28 6.89 -10.39
N MET A 155 -14.09 7.27 -10.85
CA MET A 155 -12.97 6.37 -11.16
C MET A 155 -11.73 6.81 -10.40
N ALA A 156 -10.88 5.83 -10.06
CA ALA A 156 -9.56 6.01 -9.48
C ALA A 156 -8.49 5.59 -10.52
N PRO A 157 -7.99 6.51 -11.36
CA PRO A 157 -6.99 6.18 -12.37
C PRO A 157 -5.65 5.87 -11.71
N PHE A 158 -4.88 4.97 -12.29
CA PHE A 158 -3.50 4.76 -11.87
C PHE A 158 -2.61 5.94 -12.25
N ALA A 159 -1.69 6.30 -11.36
CA ALA A 159 -0.62 7.24 -11.67
C ALA A 159 0.30 6.65 -12.75
N THR A 160 0.79 7.53 -13.63
CA THR A 160 1.69 7.14 -14.73
C THR A 160 3.16 7.04 -14.32
N SER A 161 3.50 7.59 -13.15
CA SER A 161 4.86 7.56 -12.58
C SER A 161 4.86 6.89 -11.22
N GLY A 162 6.02 6.37 -10.83
CA GLY A 162 6.28 5.90 -9.47
C GLY A 162 6.28 7.06 -8.46
N VAL A 163 6.42 6.71 -7.19
CA VAL A 163 6.51 7.67 -6.09
C VAL A 163 7.86 7.58 -5.40
N GLU A 164 8.33 8.70 -4.87
CA GLU A 164 9.55 8.82 -4.12
C GLU A 164 9.27 9.01 -2.62
N PRO A 165 10.22 8.69 -1.73
CA PRO A 165 10.13 9.02 -0.32
C PRO A 165 9.80 10.51 -0.11
N GLY A 166 8.90 10.80 0.83
CA GLY A 166 8.38 12.15 1.09
C GLY A 166 7.12 12.52 0.29
N THR A 167 6.77 11.78 -0.77
CA THR A 167 5.52 12.00 -1.53
C THR A 167 4.32 11.92 -0.59
N GLU A 168 3.47 12.94 -0.61
CA GLU A 168 2.22 12.97 0.15
C GLU A 168 1.20 12.05 -0.48
N VAL A 169 0.57 11.25 0.37
CA VAL A 169 -0.42 10.24 -0.02
C VAL A 169 -1.60 10.23 0.93
N PHE A 170 -2.73 9.72 0.46
CA PHE A 170 -3.88 9.43 1.30
C PHE A 170 -4.52 8.10 0.87
N THR A 171 -5.26 7.51 1.78
CA THR A 171 -6.08 6.32 1.48
C THR A 171 -7.49 6.52 1.99
N ILE A 172 -8.45 5.86 1.33
CA ILE A 172 -9.84 5.81 1.76
C ILE A 172 -10.23 4.34 1.84
N GLY A 173 -10.82 3.93 2.96
CA GLY A 173 -11.16 2.54 3.15
C GLY A 173 -12.13 2.32 4.30
N TYR A 174 -12.31 1.05 4.65
CA TYR A 174 -13.24 0.59 5.68
C TYR A 174 -12.49 -0.02 6.87
N PRO A 175 -11.68 0.78 7.60
CA PRO A 175 -10.92 0.27 8.74
C PRO A 175 -11.86 -0.39 9.74
N MET A 176 -11.57 -1.65 10.13
CA MET A 176 -12.39 -2.43 11.06
C MET A 176 -13.86 -2.60 10.62
N GLY A 177 -14.13 -2.51 9.32
CA GLY A 177 -15.50 -2.50 8.79
C GLY A 177 -16.28 -1.21 9.06
N TRP A 178 -15.62 -0.17 9.57
CA TRP A 178 -16.16 1.19 9.67
C TRP A 178 -15.78 1.96 8.40
N GLY A 179 -16.57 2.85 8.00
CA GLY A 179 -16.13 3.67 6.89
C GLY A 179 -17.25 4.29 6.09
N PRO A 180 -16.89 4.93 4.97
CA PRO A 180 -15.51 5.14 4.51
C PRO A 180 -14.75 6.14 5.38
N THR A 181 -13.49 5.82 5.68
CA THR A 181 -12.58 6.66 6.48
C THR A 181 -11.37 7.04 5.66
N MET A 182 -10.94 8.28 5.75
CA MET A 182 -9.75 8.81 5.07
C MET A 182 -8.57 8.90 6.05
N ALA A 183 -7.39 8.51 5.59
CA ALA A 183 -6.14 8.68 6.32
C ALA A 183 -5.10 9.32 5.41
N PHE A 184 -4.27 10.20 5.97
CA PHE A 184 -3.24 10.95 5.26
C PHE A 184 -1.86 10.57 5.77
N GLY A 185 -0.86 10.65 4.89
CA GLY A 185 0.51 10.36 5.25
C GLY A 185 1.51 10.64 4.14
N ARG A 186 2.68 10.00 4.23
CA ARG A 186 3.75 10.15 3.25
C ARG A 186 4.41 8.82 2.96
N ILE A 187 4.96 8.67 1.75
CA ILE A 187 5.84 7.54 1.44
C ILE A 187 7.13 7.69 2.26
N GLY A 188 7.39 6.73 3.12
CA GLY A 188 8.63 6.64 3.90
C GLY A 188 9.73 5.90 3.15
N ASN A 189 9.35 4.83 2.43
CA ASN A 189 10.27 4.04 1.63
C ASN A 189 9.54 3.45 0.41
N ALA A 190 10.10 3.66 -0.78
CA ALA A 190 9.52 3.13 -2.02
C ALA A 190 10.03 1.72 -2.38
N ASN A 191 10.96 1.15 -1.60
CA ASN A 191 11.63 -0.12 -1.89
C ASN A 191 11.69 -1.05 -0.67
N THR A 192 10.60 -1.17 0.07
CA THR A 192 10.50 -2.09 1.21
C THR A 192 10.15 -3.50 0.74
N PHE A 193 10.62 -4.50 1.47
CA PHE A 193 10.32 -5.90 1.23
C PHE A 193 9.70 -6.54 2.45
N LEU A 194 8.57 -7.22 2.25
CA LEU A 194 7.97 -8.14 3.20
C LEU A 194 7.99 -9.55 2.61
N GLN A 195 8.00 -10.56 3.47
CA GLN A 195 7.96 -11.97 3.02
C GLN A 195 6.60 -12.40 2.45
N THR A 196 5.59 -11.55 2.57
CA THR A 196 4.21 -11.84 2.16
C THR A 196 3.96 -11.70 0.67
N VAL A 197 4.77 -10.90 -0.02
CA VAL A 197 4.74 -10.74 -1.48
C VAL A 197 6.14 -10.75 -2.06
N ASP A 198 6.23 -11.23 -3.27
CA ASP A 198 7.51 -11.48 -3.93
C ASP A 198 8.03 -10.27 -4.72
N THR A 199 7.67 -9.05 -4.31
CA THR A 199 8.08 -7.79 -4.92
C THR A 199 8.33 -6.72 -3.87
N ARG A 200 8.84 -5.56 -4.30
CA ARG A 200 8.90 -4.39 -3.44
C ARG A 200 7.51 -3.90 -3.07
N LEU A 201 7.43 -3.27 -1.95
CA LEU A 201 6.24 -2.56 -1.47
C LEU A 201 6.58 -1.10 -1.23
N LEU A 202 5.60 -0.25 -1.41
CA LEU A 202 5.62 1.12 -0.90
C LEU A 202 5.31 1.06 0.59
N GLN A 203 6.21 1.60 1.40
CA GLN A 203 5.95 1.82 2.83
C GLN A 203 5.46 3.25 3.00
N ALA A 204 4.31 3.42 3.61
CA ALA A 204 3.74 4.72 3.91
C ALA A 204 3.56 4.90 5.43
N ASP A 205 3.90 6.08 5.91
CA ASP A 205 3.58 6.55 7.25
C ASP A 205 2.18 7.18 7.21
N LEU A 206 1.20 6.34 7.48
CA LEU A 206 -0.22 6.72 7.58
C LEU A 206 -0.97 5.71 8.44
N SER A 207 -2.04 6.17 9.08
CA SER A 207 -2.89 5.30 9.88
C SER A 207 -3.66 4.33 8.99
N ALA A 208 -3.44 3.04 9.19
CA ALA A 208 -4.16 1.97 8.51
C ALA A 208 -4.52 0.84 9.48
N CYS A 209 -5.66 0.22 9.26
CA CYS A 209 -6.18 -0.90 10.06
C CYS A 209 -6.59 -2.07 9.16
N SER A 210 -6.85 -3.21 9.78
CA SER A 210 -7.57 -4.31 9.11
C SER A 210 -8.85 -3.76 8.47
N GLY A 211 -9.09 -4.10 7.20
CA GLY A 211 -10.18 -3.53 6.39
C GLY A 211 -9.75 -2.46 5.40
N ASN A 212 -8.57 -1.85 5.54
CA ASN A 212 -7.99 -1.00 4.49
C ASN A 212 -7.40 -1.81 3.32
N SER A 213 -7.14 -3.11 3.50
CA SER A 213 -6.58 -4.00 2.49
C SER A 213 -7.37 -3.95 1.18
N GLY A 214 -6.66 -3.78 0.07
CA GLY A 214 -7.21 -3.64 -1.28
C GLY A 214 -7.66 -2.23 -1.65
N GLY A 215 -7.71 -1.29 -0.70
CA GLY A 215 -7.98 0.12 -0.97
C GLY A 215 -6.86 0.79 -1.75
N ALA A 216 -7.19 1.87 -2.44
CA ALA A 216 -6.19 2.65 -3.16
C ALA A 216 -5.36 3.52 -2.20
N LEU A 217 -4.06 3.56 -2.44
CA LEU A 217 -3.18 4.61 -1.95
C LEU A 217 -3.09 5.67 -3.05
N PHE A 218 -3.57 6.87 -2.77
CA PHE A 218 -3.67 7.97 -3.72
C PHE A 218 -2.55 8.99 -3.52
N ASN A 219 -2.11 9.63 -4.61
CA ASN A 219 -1.36 10.87 -4.55
C ASN A 219 -2.31 12.10 -4.42
N LYS A 220 -1.76 13.30 -4.30
CA LYS A 220 -2.54 14.56 -4.21
C LYS A 220 -3.45 14.83 -5.41
N ALA A 221 -3.17 14.27 -6.58
CA ALA A 221 -4.01 14.40 -7.77
C ALA A 221 -5.20 13.42 -7.76
N GLY A 222 -5.28 12.53 -6.75
CA GLY A 222 -6.29 11.48 -6.68
C GLY A 222 -6.03 10.33 -7.64
N GLU A 223 -4.77 10.13 -8.02
CA GLU A 223 -4.33 8.99 -8.83
C GLU A 223 -3.78 7.88 -7.92
N VAL A 224 -4.02 6.64 -8.29
CA VAL A 224 -3.60 5.46 -7.53
C VAL A 224 -2.12 5.21 -7.72
N VAL A 225 -1.35 5.36 -6.65
CA VAL A 225 0.08 5.04 -6.59
C VAL A 225 0.37 3.67 -5.99
N GLY A 226 -0.62 3.06 -5.31
CA GLY A 226 -0.49 1.73 -4.75
C GLY A 226 -1.82 1.10 -4.36
N VAL A 227 -1.79 -0.22 -4.09
CA VAL A 227 -2.90 -1.00 -3.54
C VAL A 227 -2.52 -1.43 -2.13
N MET A 228 -3.30 -1.02 -1.14
CA MET A 228 -3.05 -1.32 0.27
C MET A 228 -2.99 -2.84 0.49
N HIS A 229 -1.87 -3.31 1.04
CA HIS A 229 -1.60 -4.75 1.18
C HIS A 229 -1.55 -5.19 2.65
N ALA A 230 -0.71 -4.55 3.45
CA ALA A 230 -0.42 -4.99 4.80
C ALA A 230 -0.17 -3.82 5.77
N ILE A 231 -0.27 -4.15 7.04
CA ILE A 231 0.23 -3.33 8.16
C ILE A 231 1.20 -4.17 8.98
N ILE A 232 2.19 -3.55 9.61
CA ILE A 232 3.00 -4.23 10.62
C ILE A 232 2.30 -4.11 11.98
N GLN A 233 2.03 -5.25 12.57
CA GLN A 233 1.53 -5.35 13.93
C GLN A 233 2.72 -5.44 14.88
N THR A 234 2.79 -4.55 15.85
CA THR A 234 3.91 -4.48 16.81
C THR A 234 3.77 -5.45 17.97
N GLU A 235 2.59 -5.99 18.22
CA GLU A 235 2.34 -6.95 19.31
C GLU A 235 1.42 -8.09 18.87
N LYS A 236 1.77 -9.31 19.32
CA LYS A 236 0.94 -10.50 19.18
C LYS A 236 -0.03 -10.56 20.36
N GLU A 237 -1.06 -9.75 20.38
CA GLU A 237 -2.20 -10.04 21.23
C GLU A 237 -3.33 -10.65 20.40
N ASP A 238 -3.69 -11.85 20.84
CA ASP A 238 -4.73 -12.70 20.32
C ASP A 238 -6.07 -11.92 20.34
N THR A 239 -6.76 -11.87 19.20
CA THR A 239 -8.18 -11.53 19.06
C THR A 239 -8.63 -10.08 18.80
N GLN A 240 -7.78 -9.09 18.57
CA GLN A 240 -8.28 -7.74 18.30
C GLN A 240 -7.87 -7.15 16.94
N VAL A 241 -8.73 -6.28 16.44
CA VAL A 241 -8.55 -5.50 15.21
C VAL A 241 -7.32 -4.60 15.34
N HIS A 242 -6.38 -4.76 14.44
CA HIS A 242 -5.08 -4.10 14.53
C HIS A 242 -5.01 -2.89 13.61
N CYS A 243 -4.48 -1.80 14.15
CA CYS A 243 -4.13 -0.59 13.42
C CYS A 243 -2.63 -0.31 13.57
N SER A 244 -2.04 0.34 12.58
CA SER A 244 -0.63 0.71 12.56
C SER A 244 -0.46 2.06 11.86
N GLN A 245 0.62 2.76 12.21
CA GLN A 245 1.09 3.95 11.47
C GLN A 245 2.04 3.55 10.33
N MET A 246 2.35 2.28 10.18
CA MET A 246 3.21 1.78 9.11
C MET A 246 2.39 0.86 8.21
N ALA A 247 2.06 1.37 7.05
CA ALA A 247 1.28 0.67 6.04
C ALA A 247 2.13 0.31 4.82
N PHE A 248 1.76 -0.76 4.14
CA PHE A 248 2.44 -1.23 2.94
C PHE A 248 1.46 -1.38 1.79
N ALA A 249 1.89 -1.00 0.60
CA ALA A 249 1.08 -1.07 -0.60
C ALA A 249 1.87 -1.69 -1.76
N VAL A 250 1.20 -2.52 -2.56
CA VAL A 250 1.73 -2.98 -3.85
C VAL A 250 1.80 -1.76 -4.77
N PRO A 251 2.93 -1.50 -5.48
CA PRO A 251 3.04 -0.37 -6.39
C PRO A 251 1.92 -0.32 -7.43
N GLY A 252 1.38 0.88 -7.67
CA GLY A 252 0.28 1.11 -8.60
C GLY A 252 0.63 0.69 -10.03
N THR A 253 1.87 0.87 -10.45
CA THR A 253 2.38 0.43 -11.76
C THR A 253 2.25 -1.08 -11.97
N LEU A 254 2.52 -1.87 -10.94
CA LEU A 254 2.35 -3.33 -10.96
C LEU A 254 0.88 -3.73 -10.95
N ALA A 255 0.08 -3.11 -10.10
CA ALA A 255 -1.37 -3.35 -10.05
C ALA A 255 -2.04 -2.99 -11.39
N GLN A 256 -1.63 -1.91 -12.04
CA GLN A 256 -2.09 -1.51 -13.37
C GLN A 256 -1.74 -2.57 -14.43
N ARG A 257 -0.51 -3.10 -14.39
CA ARG A 257 -0.09 -4.18 -15.31
C ARG A 257 -0.98 -5.43 -15.15
N ILE A 258 -1.28 -5.82 -13.91
CA ILE A 258 -2.18 -6.95 -13.63
C ILE A 258 -3.59 -6.65 -14.16
N ALA A 259 -4.15 -5.50 -13.81
CA ALA A 259 -5.49 -5.12 -14.25
C ALA A 259 -5.61 -5.09 -15.79
N THR A 260 -4.60 -4.51 -16.46
CA THR A 260 -4.57 -4.44 -17.94
C THR A 260 -4.52 -5.83 -18.57
N ALA A 261 -3.69 -6.72 -18.06
CA ALA A 261 -3.59 -8.09 -18.56
C ALA A 261 -4.89 -8.88 -18.32
N ALA A 262 -5.45 -8.79 -17.10
CA ALA A 262 -6.72 -9.45 -16.76
C ALA A 262 -7.88 -8.97 -17.63
N ILE A 263 -8.00 -7.67 -17.89
CA ILE A 263 -9.01 -7.10 -18.79
C ILE A 263 -8.84 -7.65 -20.23
N ALA A 264 -7.59 -7.84 -20.67
CA ALA A 264 -7.28 -8.39 -21.99
C ALA A 264 -7.43 -9.93 -22.07
N GLY A 265 -7.80 -10.61 -20.98
CA GLY A 265 -7.85 -12.07 -20.88
C GLY A 265 -6.50 -12.75 -21.06
N LYS A 266 -5.40 -12.04 -20.71
CA LYS A 266 -4.04 -12.53 -20.84
C LYS A 266 -3.47 -12.89 -19.47
N PRO A 267 -2.65 -13.96 -19.36
CA PRO A 267 -1.95 -14.25 -18.12
C PRO A 267 -0.92 -13.14 -17.83
N VAL A 268 -0.75 -12.83 -16.55
CA VAL A 268 0.33 -11.95 -16.09
C VAL A 268 1.56 -12.81 -15.84
N GLY A 269 2.53 -12.78 -16.73
CA GLY A 269 3.81 -13.41 -16.54
C GLY A 269 4.83 -12.43 -15.94
N PHE A 270 5.67 -12.94 -15.04
CA PHE A 270 6.83 -12.23 -14.52
C PHE A 270 8.12 -12.87 -15.00
N SER A 271 9.11 -12.03 -15.26
CA SER A 271 10.41 -12.51 -15.74
C SER A 271 11.19 -13.24 -14.67
N ARG A 272 11.88 -14.29 -15.06
CA ARG A 272 12.76 -15.09 -14.21
C ARG A 272 14.13 -15.22 -14.84
N LEU A 273 15.18 -14.90 -14.06
CA LEU A 273 16.57 -15.08 -14.47
C LEU A 273 17.08 -16.49 -14.17
N GLY A 274 16.56 -17.16 -13.15
CA GLY A 274 16.99 -18.50 -12.76
C GLY A 274 18.21 -18.51 -11.82
N VAL A 275 18.33 -17.50 -10.95
CA VAL A 275 19.39 -17.43 -9.93
C VAL A 275 18.78 -17.32 -8.54
N HIS A 276 19.40 -18.01 -7.57
CA HIS A 276 19.24 -17.73 -6.15
C HIS A 276 20.48 -16.99 -5.67
N LEU A 277 20.31 -15.90 -4.96
CA LEU A 277 21.39 -15.04 -4.53
C LEU A 277 21.65 -15.14 -3.02
N THR A 278 22.90 -14.88 -2.64
CA THR A 278 23.32 -14.70 -1.25
C THR A 278 24.19 -13.47 -1.14
N ALA A 279 24.13 -12.79 0.02
CA ALA A 279 24.98 -11.64 0.26
C ALA A 279 26.44 -12.08 0.47
N VAL A 280 27.37 -11.39 -0.18
CA VAL A 280 28.82 -11.59 -0.04
C VAL A 280 29.51 -10.23 0.14
N LYS A 281 30.65 -10.24 0.80
CA LYS A 281 31.47 -9.05 0.93
C LYS A 281 32.45 -8.99 -0.24
N ASP A 282 32.41 -7.91 -1.01
CA ASP A 282 33.29 -7.59 -2.14
C ASP A 282 34.04 -6.30 -1.81
N GLY A 283 35.26 -6.40 -1.30
CA GLY A 283 36.00 -5.28 -0.76
C GLY A 283 35.27 -4.65 0.43
N THR A 284 34.87 -3.38 0.31
CA THR A 284 34.11 -2.64 1.32
C THR A 284 32.60 -2.68 1.11
N LYS A 285 32.13 -3.23 -0.03
CA LYS A 285 30.70 -3.28 -0.39
C LYS A 285 30.13 -4.66 -0.12
N TRP A 286 28.85 -4.72 0.22
CA TRP A 286 28.05 -5.93 0.15
C TRP A 286 27.49 -6.06 -1.25
N ARG A 287 27.56 -7.27 -1.82
CA ARG A 287 27.08 -7.62 -3.15
C ARG A 287 26.26 -8.91 -3.09
N SER A 288 25.61 -9.25 -4.20
CA SER A 288 24.85 -10.48 -4.35
C SER A 288 25.57 -11.46 -5.26
N ALA A 289 25.99 -12.59 -4.69
CA ALA A 289 26.57 -13.69 -5.43
C ALA A 289 25.55 -14.80 -5.70
N VAL A 290 25.71 -15.49 -6.81
CA VAL A 290 24.90 -16.64 -7.21
C VAL A 290 25.17 -17.81 -6.27
N LYS A 291 24.21 -18.15 -5.42
CA LYS A 291 24.24 -19.34 -4.55
C LYS A 291 23.87 -20.58 -5.33
N ASP A 292 22.81 -20.51 -6.13
CA ASP A 292 22.31 -21.56 -7.00
C ASP A 292 21.87 -20.97 -8.33
N VAL A 293 22.02 -21.75 -9.40
CA VAL A 293 21.69 -21.34 -10.76
C VAL A 293 20.89 -22.43 -11.46
N SER A 294 19.85 -22.00 -12.17
CA SER A 294 19.01 -22.82 -13.06
C SER A 294 18.81 -22.09 -14.38
N ASP A 295 18.14 -22.71 -15.34
CA ASP A 295 17.80 -22.04 -16.58
C ASP A 295 16.79 -20.88 -16.30
N PRO A 296 16.91 -19.77 -17.04
CA PRO A 296 17.78 -19.58 -18.24
C PRO A 296 19.21 -19.11 -17.95
N ALA A 297 19.55 -18.64 -16.76
CA ALA A 297 20.89 -18.12 -16.43
C ALA A 297 21.98 -19.18 -16.65
N LYS A 298 21.71 -20.43 -16.24
CA LYS A 298 22.64 -21.55 -16.41
C LYS A 298 22.97 -21.82 -17.89
N ALA A 299 21.94 -21.87 -18.74
CA ALA A 299 22.12 -22.05 -20.18
C ALA A 299 22.92 -20.93 -20.84
N ALA A 300 22.81 -19.69 -20.29
CA ALA A 300 23.59 -18.55 -20.75
C ALA A 300 25.05 -18.53 -20.26
N GLY A 301 25.44 -19.44 -19.33
CA GLY A 301 26.83 -19.56 -18.84
C GLY A 301 27.07 -18.87 -17.48
N ILE A 302 26.06 -18.36 -16.80
CA ILE A 302 26.16 -17.85 -15.42
C ILE A 302 26.38 -19.05 -14.48
N GLN A 303 27.25 -18.90 -13.50
CA GLN A 303 27.70 -19.97 -12.61
C GLN A 303 27.50 -19.59 -11.12
N LYS A 304 27.61 -20.61 -10.26
CA LYS A 304 27.72 -20.38 -8.81
C LYS A 304 28.93 -19.50 -8.50
N HIS A 305 28.77 -18.63 -7.51
CA HIS A 305 29.75 -17.65 -7.05
C HIS A 305 29.96 -16.43 -7.96
N ASP A 306 29.33 -16.37 -9.15
CA ASP A 306 29.27 -15.10 -9.89
C ASP A 306 28.63 -14.01 -9.06
N ILE A 307 29.25 -12.85 -8.96
CA ILE A 307 28.67 -11.67 -8.33
C ILE A 307 27.89 -10.90 -9.39
N ILE A 308 26.58 -10.73 -9.21
CA ILE A 308 25.75 -9.93 -10.13
C ILE A 308 26.09 -8.45 -9.95
N LEU A 309 26.51 -7.79 -11.02
CA LEU A 309 26.87 -6.37 -11.00
C LEU A 309 25.79 -5.49 -11.62
N ALA A 310 25.24 -5.89 -12.78
CA ALA A 310 24.23 -5.13 -13.50
C ALA A 310 23.37 -6.03 -14.38
N VAL A 311 22.17 -5.55 -14.71
CA VAL A 311 21.33 -6.08 -15.79
C VAL A 311 21.03 -4.92 -16.75
N ASP A 312 21.37 -5.10 -18.02
CA ASP A 312 21.44 -4.03 -19.00
C ASP A 312 22.30 -2.86 -18.43
N ASP A 313 21.78 -1.65 -18.41
CA ASP A 313 22.45 -0.46 -17.87
C ASP A 313 22.17 -0.22 -16.37
N THR A 314 21.42 -1.10 -15.73
CA THR A 314 21.01 -0.93 -14.32
C THR A 314 21.94 -1.68 -13.38
N GLU A 315 22.68 -0.95 -12.51
CA GLU A 315 23.48 -1.55 -11.44
C GLU A 315 22.56 -2.31 -10.46
N ILE A 316 22.92 -3.54 -10.14
CA ILE A 316 22.21 -4.39 -9.19
C ILE A 316 22.89 -4.30 -7.82
N LEU A 317 22.20 -3.73 -6.85
CA LEU A 317 22.73 -3.51 -5.50
C LEU A 317 22.61 -4.79 -4.64
N ASP A 318 21.47 -5.47 -4.73
CA ASP A 318 21.18 -6.66 -3.95
C ASP A 318 20.17 -7.58 -4.66
N ALA A 319 19.80 -8.68 -4.01
CA ALA A 319 18.85 -9.66 -4.55
C ALA A 319 17.44 -9.06 -4.74
N ALA A 320 17.06 -8.16 -3.85
CA ALA A 320 15.76 -7.49 -3.91
C ALA A 320 15.71 -6.54 -5.11
N HIS A 321 16.77 -5.78 -5.35
CA HIS A 321 16.89 -4.89 -6.51
C HIS A 321 16.83 -5.67 -7.83
N LEU A 322 17.55 -6.81 -7.94
CA LEU A 322 17.44 -7.69 -9.11
C LEU A 322 16.00 -8.17 -9.33
N LYS A 323 15.34 -8.63 -8.26
CA LYS A 323 13.96 -9.12 -8.35
C LYS A 323 13.00 -8.04 -8.82
N ASN A 324 13.11 -6.84 -8.27
CA ASN A 324 12.30 -5.70 -8.70
C ASN A 324 12.53 -5.34 -10.16
N TYR A 325 13.80 -5.29 -10.59
CA TYR A 325 14.12 -5.01 -11.98
C TYR A 325 13.45 -6.03 -12.92
N LEU A 326 13.56 -7.32 -12.61
CA LEU A 326 12.95 -8.38 -13.41
C LEU A 326 11.42 -8.28 -13.46
N ILE A 327 10.78 -7.96 -12.34
CA ILE A 327 9.33 -7.89 -12.26
C ILE A 327 8.79 -6.61 -12.93
N GLU A 328 9.44 -5.46 -12.72
CA GLU A 328 8.90 -4.16 -13.12
C GLU A 328 9.37 -3.71 -14.50
N GLN A 329 10.61 -4.03 -14.86
CA GLN A 329 11.28 -3.47 -16.06
C GLN A 329 11.38 -4.46 -17.21
N THR A 330 11.01 -5.73 -17.01
CA THR A 330 11.18 -6.73 -18.05
C THR A 330 9.91 -7.56 -18.27
N VAL A 331 9.89 -8.30 -19.39
CA VAL A 331 8.83 -9.27 -19.71
C VAL A 331 9.44 -10.63 -20.03
N PRO A 332 8.72 -11.74 -19.79
CA PRO A 332 9.16 -13.08 -20.20
C PRO A 332 9.55 -13.13 -21.68
N GLY A 333 10.64 -13.80 -22.00
CA GLY A 333 11.19 -13.88 -23.36
C GLY A 333 12.06 -12.70 -23.78
N GLN A 334 12.15 -11.63 -22.97
CA GLN A 334 13.07 -10.52 -23.24
C GLN A 334 14.51 -10.97 -23.09
N ARG A 335 15.38 -10.47 -23.99
CA ARG A 335 16.83 -10.66 -23.90
C ARG A 335 17.43 -9.51 -23.11
N VAL A 336 18.23 -9.84 -22.10
CA VAL A 336 18.94 -8.87 -21.25
C VAL A 336 20.42 -9.21 -21.19
N ALA A 337 21.25 -8.19 -20.98
CA ALA A 337 22.69 -8.33 -20.74
C ALA A 337 22.95 -8.40 -19.23
N VAL A 338 23.40 -9.52 -18.72
CA VAL A 338 23.72 -9.68 -17.30
C VAL A 338 25.24 -9.57 -17.12
N LYS A 339 25.69 -8.52 -16.45
CA LYS A 339 27.09 -8.31 -16.10
C LYS A 339 27.38 -8.95 -14.76
N VAL A 340 28.37 -9.80 -14.71
CA VAL A 340 28.81 -10.48 -13.50
C VAL A 340 30.32 -10.32 -13.30
N ARG A 341 30.77 -10.46 -12.02
CA ARG A 341 32.18 -10.65 -11.70
C ARG A 341 32.41 -12.12 -11.33
N ARG A 342 33.30 -12.74 -12.03
CA ARG A 342 33.78 -14.13 -11.80
C ARG A 342 35.24 -14.08 -11.42
N VAL A 343 35.57 -14.37 -10.16
CA VAL A 343 36.89 -14.16 -9.57
C VAL A 343 37.27 -12.68 -9.74
N ASP A 344 38.22 -12.34 -10.60
CA ASP A 344 38.70 -10.97 -10.83
C ASP A 344 38.31 -10.41 -12.22
N ALA A 345 37.47 -11.12 -12.97
CA ALA A 345 37.06 -10.74 -14.33
C ALA A 345 35.58 -10.34 -14.38
N ASP A 346 35.29 -9.19 -14.98
CA ASP A 346 33.93 -8.78 -15.34
C ASP A 346 33.54 -9.42 -16.68
N LEU A 347 32.45 -10.19 -16.66
CA LEU A 347 31.92 -10.91 -17.84
C LEU A 347 30.48 -10.44 -18.08
N THR A 348 30.05 -10.50 -19.35
CA THR A 348 28.66 -10.17 -19.71
C THR A 348 28.03 -11.35 -20.45
N PHE A 349 26.87 -11.77 -19.98
CA PHE A 349 26.09 -12.85 -20.58
C PHE A 349 24.77 -12.32 -21.11
N THR A 350 24.41 -12.71 -22.34
CA THR A 350 23.06 -12.42 -22.85
C THR A 350 22.13 -13.55 -22.44
N VAL A 351 21.09 -13.20 -21.69
CA VAL A 351 20.10 -14.15 -21.17
C VAL A 351 18.74 -13.86 -21.76
N THR A 352 18.06 -14.86 -22.30
CA THR A 352 16.63 -14.77 -22.63
C THR A 352 15.84 -15.16 -21.39
N LEU A 353 15.12 -14.20 -20.79
CA LEU A 353 14.42 -14.39 -19.53
C LEU A 353 13.30 -15.43 -19.66
N GLY A 354 13.20 -16.30 -18.67
CA GLY A 354 12.06 -17.22 -18.53
C GLY A 354 10.82 -16.51 -18.02
N GLY A 355 9.68 -17.21 -18.04
CA GLY A 355 8.42 -16.80 -17.39
C GLY A 355 8.17 -17.58 -16.11
N SER A 356 7.43 -16.98 -15.19
CA SER A 356 6.85 -17.64 -14.00
C SER A 356 5.36 -17.81 -14.19
#